data_f2ffab07c7bf13d9dd7c1d878a8621d6
#
_entry.id   f2ffab07c7bf13d9dd7c1d878a8621d6
#
_cell.length_a   1.000
_cell.length_b   1.000
_cell.length_c   1.000
_cell.angle_alpha   90.00
_cell.angle_beta   90.00
_cell.angle_gamma   90.00
#
_symmetry.space_group_name_H-M   'P 1'
#
loop_
_entity.id
_entity.type
_entity.pdbx_description
1 polymer ?
#
loop_
_entity_poly.entity_id
_entity_poly.type
_entity_poly.pdbx_seq_one_letter_code
_entity_poly.pdbx_strand_id
1 'polypeptide(L)'
;MPILALDMYEHAYHIDFGANAKAYVDAFMRNIDWKAVEGRYEDACKVAPPRPLVQEEFGDLQGVSVEEVKEMLDSGRPVQFIDARPRHSVSRTQDIIEGATWRDPERVQEWMGELSKSEPVVVFCVYGFHVGCRTAIALREAGFDATYMKGGHSGWRAIGGPIRANP
;
A
#
# COMPACT_ATOMS: atom_id res chain seq x y z
N MET A 1 4.53 14.18 -15.98
CA MET A 1 3.77 14.05 -17.25
C MET A 1 3.14 12.66 -17.24
N PRO A 2 1.86 12.47 -17.56
CA PRO A 2 1.27 11.14 -17.65
C PRO A 2 1.86 10.35 -18.82
N ILE A 3 2.18 9.10 -18.59
CA ILE A 3 2.71 8.17 -19.61
C ILE A 3 1.56 7.60 -20.45
N LEU A 4 0.48 7.27 -19.78
CA LEU A 4 -0.78 6.79 -20.35
C LEU A 4 -1.92 7.32 -19.48
N ALA A 5 -3.04 7.68 -20.11
CA ALA A 5 -4.24 8.12 -19.40
C ALA A 5 -5.49 7.63 -20.14
N LEU A 6 -6.49 7.19 -19.38
CA LEU A 6 -7.81 6.84 -19.87
C LEU A 6 -8.83 7.71 -19.17
N ASP A 7 -9.61 8.46 -19.93
CA ASP A 7 -10.71 9.24 -19.40
C ASP A 7 -11.91 8.31 -19.14
N MET A 8 -12.27 8.14 -17.88
CA MET A 8 -13.41 7.31 -17.44
C MET A 8 -14.67 8.11 -17.15
N TYR A 9 -14.68 9.40 -17.52
CA TYR A 9 -15.91 10.19 -17.44
C TYR A 9 -16.89 9.74 -18.54
N GLU A 10 -18.14 9.55 -18.22
CA GLU A 10 -19.13 8.96 -19.14
C GLU A 10 -19.20 9.65 -20.50
N HIS A 11 -18.99 10.96 -20.56
CA HIS A 11 -18.97 11.71 -21.82
C HIS A 11 -17.86 11.27 -22.78
N ALA A 12 -16.79 10.65 -22.28
CA ALA A 12 -15.70 10.17 -23.13
C ALA A 12 -16.09 8.93 -23.96
N TYR A 13 -17.07 8.15 -23.52
CA TYR A 13 -17.38 6.87 -24.17
C TYR A 13 -18.88 6.58 -24.38
N HIS A 14 -19.77 7.40 -23.81
CA HIS A 14 -21.20 7.11 -23.83
C HIS A 14 -21.80 7.03 -25.26
N ILE A 15 -21.29 7.81 -26.20
CA ILE A 15 -21.79 7.82 -27.57
C ILE A 15 -21.56 6.46 -28.26
N ASP A 16 -20.38 5.87 -28.05
CA ASP A 16 -19.96 4.65 -28.76
C ASP A 16 -20.23 3.37 -27.95
N PHE A 17 -20.23 3.46 -26.61
CA PHE A 17 -20.31 2.29 -25.73
C PHE A 17 -21.51 2.34 -24.76
N GLY A 18 -22.28 3.41 -24.75
CA GLY A 18 -23.37 3.60 -23.79
C GLY A 18 -22.84 3.53 -22.35
N ALA A 19 -23.56 2.80 -21.46
CA ALA A 19 -23.13 2.56 -20.08
C ALA A 19 -22.11 1.43 -19.94
N ASN A 20 -21.61 0.85 -21.03
CA ASN A 20 -20.70 -0.30 -21.00
C ASN A 20 -19.24 0.14 -20.87
N ALA A 21 -18.86 0.64 -19.71
CA ALA A 21 -17.49 1.06 -19.39
C ALA A 21 -16.45 -0.06 -19.63
N LYS A 22 -16.81 -1.32 -19.42
CA LYS A 22 -15.91 -2.45 -19.67
C LYS A 22 -15.53 -2.56 -21.14
N ALA A 23 -16.51 -2.48 -22.04
CA ALA A 23 -16.23 -2.54 -23.47
C ALA A 23 -15.36 -1.36 -23.95
N TYR A 24 -15.56 -0.18 -23.37
CA TYR A 24 -14.70 0.98 -23.61
C TYR A 24 -13.26 0.74 -23.17
N VAL A 25 -13.04 0.26 -21.95
CA VAL A 25 -11.69 -0.08 -21.46
C VAL A 25 -11.03 -1.14 -22.34
N ASP A 26 -11.76 -2.20 -22.72
CA ASP A 26 -11.24 -3.26 -23.60
C ASP A 26 -10.86 -2.71 -24.97
N ALA A 27 -11.65 -1.79 -25.53
CA ALA A 27 -11.35 -1.11 -26.80
C ALA A 27 -10.11 -0.20 -26.66
N PHE A 28 -10.03 0.58 -25.60
CA PHE A 28 -8.88 1.43 -25.31
C PHE A 28 -7.59 0.61 -25.24
N MET A 29 -7.57 -0.49 -24.47
CA MET A 29 -6.40 -1.34 -24.30
C MET A 29 -5.90 -1.95 -25.63
N ARG A 30 -6.82 -2.25 -26.56
CA ARG A 30 -6.45 -2.77 -27.90
C ARG A 30 -5.88 -1.71 -28.82
N ASN A 31 -6.14 -0.43 -28.56
CA ASN A 31 -5.73 0.69 -29.41
C ASN A 31 -4.52 1.47 -28.85
N ILE A 32 -3.90 1.00 -27.80
CA ILE A 32 -2.71 1.65 -27.23
C ILE A 32 -1.53 1.45 -28.18
N ASP A 33 -0.91 2.56 -28.58
CA ASP A 33 0.41 2.55 -29.19
C ASP A 33 1.48 2.34 -28.10
N TRP A 34 1.78 1.07 -27.82
CA TRP A 34 2.74 0.69 -26.77
C TRP A 34 4.14 1.24 -27.02
N LYS A 35 4.53 1.41 -28.29
CA LYS A 35 5.83 2.00 -28.64
C LYS A 35 5.89 3.48 -28.23
N ALA A 36 4.80 4.23 -28.44
CA ALA A 36 4.71 5.61 -27.99
C ALA A 36 4.68 5.71 -26.44
N VAL A 37 4.02 4.76 -25.76
CA VAL A 37 4.00 4.66 -24.29
C VAL A 37 5.40 4.38 -23.76
N GLU A 38 6.13 3.44 -24.34
CA GLU A 38 7.50 3.10 -23.98
C GLU A 38 8.43 4.31 -24.11
N GLY A 39 8.37 5.03 -25.23
CA GLY A 39 9.17 6.24 -25.42
C GLY A 39 8.88 7.32 -24.38
N ARG A 40 7.61 7.53 -23.99
CA ARG A 40 7.25 8.47 -22.92
C ARG A 40 7.75 8.01 -21.56
N TYR A 41 7.74 6.71 -21.30
CA TYR A 41 8.29 6.13 -20.08
C TYR A 41 9.80 6.34 -20.00
N GLU A 42 10.54 6.05 -21.08
CA GLU A 42 11.98 6.28 -21.13
C GLU A 42 12.34 7.76 -20.92
N ASP A 43 11.59 8.67 -21.54
CA ASP A 43 11.79 10.10 -21.37
C ASP A 43 11.49 10.55 -19.93
N ALA A 44 10.43 10.02 -19.32
CA ALA A 44 10.12 10.30 -17.92
C ALA A 44 11.25 9.81 -16.97
N CYS A 45 11.83 8.64 -17.26
CA CYS A 45 12.96 8.11 -16.49
C CYS A 45 14.24 8.95 -16.63
N LYS A 46 14.46 9.59 -17.78
CA LYS A 46 15.60 10.50 -18.00
C LYS A 46 15.47 11.81 -17.21
N VAL A 47 14.25 12.32 -17.10
CA VAL A 47 13.96 13.63 -16.46
C VAL A 47 13.92 13.52 -14.93
N ALA A 48 13.43 12.42 -14.41
CA ALA A 48 13.39 12.15 -12.98
C ALA A 48 13.54 10.64 -12.77
N PRO A 49 14.74 10.16 -12.42
CA PRO A 49 14.84 8.80 -11.95
C PRO A 49 13.83 8.63 -10.81
N PRO A 50 13.11 7.49 -10.75
CA PRO A 50 12.13 7.26 -9.71
C PRO A 50 12.83 7.46 -8.37
N ARG A 51 12.50 8.57 -7.69
CA ARG A 51 12.99 8.78 -6.33
C ARG A 51 12.44 7.64 -5.49
N PRO A 52 13.24 6.95 -4.73
CA PRO A 52 12.71 6.10 -3.69
C PRO A 52 12.06 7.03 -2.65
N LEU A 53 10.78 7.33 -2.87
CA LEU A 53 9.97 8.27 -2.07
C LEU A 53 10.08 8.01 -0.56
N VAL A 54 10.39 6.78 -0.19
CA VAL A 54 10.56 6.38 1.21
C VAL A 54 11.94 6.76 1.76
N GLN A 55 13.01 6.66 0.96
CA GLN A 55 14.37 6.89 1.46
C GLN A 55 14.68 8.38 1.70
N GLU A 56 14.11 9.30 0.94
CA GLU A 56 14.32 10.74 1.15
C GLU A 56 13.55 11.29 2.36
N GLU A 57 12.31 10.79 2.61
CA GLU A 57 11.47 11.27 3.70
C GLU A 57 11.72 10.51 5.01
N PHE A 58 12.10 9.23 4.93
CA PHE A 58 12.15 8.33 6.09
C PHE A 58 13.53 7.70 6.33
N GLY A 59 14.59 8.26 5.72
CA GLY A 59 15.98 7.88 5.96
C GLY A 59 16.28 6.40 5.65
N ASP A 60 16.86 5.70 6.60
CA ASP A 60 17.29 4.30 6.47
C ASP A 60 16.20 3.28 6.84
N LEU A 61 14.94 3.71 6.95
CA LEU A 61 13.84 2.81 7.26
C LEU A 61 13.69 1.74 6.17
N GLN A 62 14.02 0.50 6.53
CA GLN A 62 13.84 -0.64 5.64
C GLN A 62 12.42 -1.16 5.75
N GLY A 63 11.80 -1.46 4.60
CA GLY A 63 10.49 -2.10 4.54
C GLY A 63 10.61 -3.55 4.09
N VAL A 64 9.70 -4.38 4.56
CA VAL A 64 9.52 -5.77 4.14
C VAL A 64 8.46 -5.88 3.05
N SER A 65 8.57 -6.84 2.15
CA SER A 65 7.54 -7.08 1.12
C SER A 65 6.31 -7.77 1.70
N VAL A 66 5.20 -7.76 0.95
CA VAL A 66 3.99 -8.48 1.37
C VAL A 66 4.21 -10.00 1.41
N GLU A 67 5.07 -10.51 0.53
CA GLU A 67 5.43 -11.92 0.48
C GLU A 67 6.25 -12.34 1.72
N GLU A 68 7.25 -11.53 2.10
CA GLU A 68 8.04 -11.75 3.31
C GLU A 68 7.17 -11.73 4.57
N VAL A 69 6.22 -10.79 4.66
CA VAL A 69 5.28 -10.74 5.79
C VAL A 69 4.39 -11.98 5.81
N LYS A 70 3.91 -12.41 4.64
CA LYS A 70 3.11 -13.62 4.53
C LYS A 70 3.89 -14.86 5.01
N GLU A 71 5.16 -14.98 4.62
CA GLU A 71 6.02 -16.06 5.08
C GLU A 71 6.26 -16.01 6.61
N MET A 72 6.43 -14.80 7.17
CA MET A 72 6.54 -14.64 8.63
C MET A 72 5.29 -15.17 9.36
N LEU A 73 4.10 -14.80 8.88
CA LEU A 73 2.83 -15.23 9.48
C LEU A 73 2.60 -16.74 9.31
N ASP A 74 2.84 -17.27 8.10
CA ASP A 74 2.66 -18.70 7.78
C ASP A 74 3.65 -19.59 8.57
N SER A 75 4.84 -19.08 8.88
CA SER A 75 5.85 -19.81 9.69
C SER A 75 5.57 -19.76 11.20
N GLY A 76 4.55 -19.02 11.63
CA GLY A 76 4.21 -18.86 13.05
C GLY A 76 5.27 -18.11 13.86
N ARG A 77 6.14 -17.34 13.21
CA ARG A 77 7.10 -16.47 13.91
C ARG A 77 6.36 -15.43 14.73
N PRO A 78 6.75 -15.19 15.98
CA PRO A 78 6.15 -14.12 16.77
C PRO A 78 6.41 -12.77 16.07
N VAL A 79 5.34 -12.10 15.71
CA VAL A 79 5.35 -10.76 15.10
C VAL A 79 4.10 -10.00 15.52
N GLN A 80 4.30 -8.76 15.93
CA GLN A 80 3.19 -7.85 16.23
C GLN A 80 2.79 -7.14 14.94
N PHE A 81 1.66 -7.49 14.36
CA PHE A 81 1.22 -7.01 13.06
C PHE A 81 0.18 -5.90 13.24
N ILE A 82 0.55 -4.68 12.87
CA ILE A 82 -0.21 -3.46 13.17
C ILE A 82 -0.81 -2.85 11.90
N ASP A 83 -2.13 -2.76 11.90
CA ASP A 83 -2.87 -2.00 10.90
C ASP A 83 -2.94 -0.53 11.31
N ALA A 84 -2.15 0.30 10.68
CA ALA A 84 -2.10 1.75 10.87
C ALA A 84 -2.89 2.51 9.77
N ARG A 85 -3.87 1.89 9.15
CA ARG A 85 -4.73 2.61 8.20
C ARG A 85 -5.54 3.67 8.93
N PRO A 86 -5.72 4.87 8.33
CA PRO A 86 -6.62 5.86 8.89
C PRO A 86 -8.02 5.29 9.12
N ARG A 87 -8.69 5.71 10.19
CA ARG A 87 -10.02 5.20 10.60
C ARG A 87 -11.02 5.16 9.44
N HIS A 88 -11.09 6.22 8.63
CA HIS A 88 -12.00 6.28 7.49
C HIS A 88 -11.72 5.22 6.42
N SER A 89 -10.46 4.80 6.26
CA SER A 89 -10.09 3.73 5.31
C SER A 89 -10.54 2.37 5.80
N VAL A 90 -10.34 2.08 7.08
CA VAL A 90 -10.78 0.83 7.73
C VAL A 90 -12.31 0.72 7.69
N SER A 91 -13.01 1.80 8.04
CA SER A 91 -14.49 1.83 8.01
C SER A 91 -15.07 1.60 6.61
N ARG A 92 -14.34 2.00 5.56
CA ARG A 92 -14.75 1.80 4.17
C ARG A 92 -14.57 0.37 3.70
N THR A 93 -13.46 -0.27 4.05
CA THR A 93 -13.16 -1.63 3.58
C THR A 93 -13.84 -2.70 4.42
N GLN A 94 -14.12 -2.43 5.69
CA GLN A 94 -14.73 -3.35 6.67
C GLN A 94 -13.98 -4.68 6.78
N ASP A 95 -12.69 -4.68 6.48
CA ASP A 95 -11.81 -5.84 6.54
C ASP A 95 -10.49 -5.48 7.21
N ILE A 96 -9.81 -6.48 7.71
CA ILE A 96 -8.47 -6.38 8.29
C ILE A 96 -7.67 -7.62 7.86
N ILE A 97 -6.37 -7.48 7.70
CA ILE A 97 -5.48 -8.62 7.46
C ILE A 97 -5.53 -9.56 8.67
N GLU A 98 -5.64 -10.85 8.41
CA GLU A 98 -5.66 -11.86 9.48
C GLU A 98 -4.37 -11.78 10.32
N GLY A 99 -4.52 -11.86 11.63
CA GLY A 99 -3.41 -11.67 12.57
C GLY A 99 -3.06 -10.21 12.89
N ALA A 100 -3.60 -9.24 12.15
CA ALA A 100 -3.33 -7.83 12.45
C ALA A 100 -4.29 -7.26 13.50
N THR A 101 -3.78 -6.27 14.24
CA THR A 101 -4.54 -5.42 15.15
C THR A 101 -4.55 -3.99 14.64
N TRP A 102 -5.74 -3.41 14.48
CA TRP A 102 -5.83 -2.01 14.11
C TRP A 102 -5.43 -1.11 15.28
N ARG A 103 -4.62 -0.10 14.99
CA ARG A 103 -4.19 0.94 15.92
C ARG A 103 -4.28 2.30 15.26
N ASP A 104 -4.75 3.29 15.99
CA ASP A 104 -4.88 4.65 15.47
C ASP A 104 -3.49 5.27 15.19
N PRO A 105 -3.13 5.53 13.93
CA PRO A 105 -1.81 6.08 13.61
C PRO A 105 -1.58 7.52 14.12
N GLU A 106 -2.65 8.24 14.45
CA GLU A 106 -2.54 9.59 15.01
C GLU A 106 -2.28 9.58 16.53
N ARG A 107 -2.41 8.40 17.17
CA ARG A 107 -2.33 8.24 18.63
C ARG A 107 -1.29 7.18 19.05
N VAL A 108 -0.18 7.08 18.32
CA VAL A 108 0.85 6.05 18.53
C VAL A 108 1.33 6.01 19.97
N GLN A 109 1.54 7.18 20.59
CA GLN A 109 2.03 7.30 21.97
C GLN A 109 1.08 6.69 23.02
N GLU A 110 -0.21 6.57 22.72
CA GLU A 110 -1.19 6.05 23.67
C GLU A 110 -1.21 4.52 23.71
N TRP A 111 -0.93 3.87 22.59
CA TRP A 111 -1.03 2.41 22.49
C TRP A 111 0.31 1.68 22.35
N MET A 112 1.41 2.36 21.98
CA MET A 112 2.70 1.69 21.80
C MET A 112 3.20 0.98 23.08
N GLY A 113 2.81 1.45 24.26
CA GLY A 113 3.15 0.81 25.53
C GLY A 113 2.52 -0.57 25.74
N GLU A 114 1.53 -0.95 24.93
CA GLU A 114 0.91 -2.28 24.94
C GLU A 114 1.70 -3.32 24.13
N LEU A 115 2.67 -2.86 23.32
CA LEU A 115 3.49 -3.73 22.49
C LEU A 115 4.68 -4.32 23.27
N SER A 116 5.06 -5.53 22.90
CA SER A 116 6.28 -6.17 23.40
C SER A 116 7.53 -5.65 22.68
N LYS A 117 8.55 -5.25 23.43
CA LYS A 117 9.85 -4.86 22.87
C LYS A 117 10.72 -6.06 22.44
N SER A 118 10.34 -7.27 22.85
CA SER A 118 11.07 -8.50 22.50
C SER A 118 10.63 -9.12 21.17
N GLU A 119 9.58 -8.61 20.57
CA GLU A 119 9.03 -9.12 19.31
C GLU A 119 9.08 -8.05 18.23
N PRO A 120 9.41 -8.40 16.97
CA PRO A 120 9.39 -7.45 15.89
C PRO A 120 7.98 -6.94 15.63
N VAL A 121 7.90 -5.69 15.17
CA VAL A 121 6.65 -5.03 14.82
C VAL A 121 6.63 -4.75 13.33
N VAL A 122 5.62 -5.25 12.62
CA VAL A 122 5.38 -4.93 11.22
C VAL A 122 4.15 -4.02 11.14
N VAL A 123 4.33 -2.84 10.59
CA VAL A 123 3.26 -1.85 10.43
C VAL A 123 2.85 -1.76 8.98
N PHE A 124 1.57 -1.70 8.70
CA PHE A 124 1.08 -1.41 7.36
C PHE A 124 0.00 -0.32 7.37
N CYS A 125 -0.13 0.37 6.25
CA CYS A 125 -1.25 1.25 5.96
C CYS A 125 -1.92 0.82 4.64
N VAL A 126 -2.63 1.72 3.95
CA VAL A 126 -3.34 1.37 2.71
C VAL A 126 -2.38 0.90 1.61
N TYR A 127 -1.30 1.66 1.37
CA TYR A 127 -0.37 1.41 0.25
C TYR A 127 1.09 1.16 0.70
N GLY A 128 1.37 1.14 2.01
CA GLY A 128 2.73 0.97 2.53
C GLY A 128 3.63 2.19 2.35
N PHE A 129 3.08 3.40 2.50
CA PHE A 129 3.81 4.66 2.43
C PHE A 129 3.64 5.47 3.71
N HIS A 130 3.63 6.79 3.61
CA HIS A 130 3.67 7.81 4.67
C HIS A 130 3.16 7.39 6.05
N VAL A 131 1.91 6.93 6.15
CA VAL A 131 1.32 6.61 7.47
C VAL A 131 2.01 5.42 8.11
N GLY A 132 2.19 4.32 7.36
CA GLY A 132 2.88 3.13 7.86
C GLY A 132 4.33 3.42 8.22
N CYS A 133 5.04 4.19 7.38
CA CYS A 133 6.43 4.58 7.63
C CYS A 133 6.56 5.47 8.87
N ARG A 134 5.73 6.50 9.02
CA ARG A 134 5.74 7.40 10.20
C ARG A 134 5.45 6.63 11.49
N THR A 135 4.49 5.72 11.45
CA THR A 135 4.18 4.87 12.61
C THR A 135 5.36 3.96 12.95
N ALA A 136 6.00 3.33 11.96
CA ALA A 136 7.18 2.50 12.19
C ALA A 136 8.36 3.31 12.76
N ILE A 137 8.60 4.53 12.28
CA ILE A 137 9.63 5.43 12.80
C ILE A 137 9.34 5.78 14.26
N ALA A 138 8.12 6.21 14.59
CA ALA A 138 7.74 6.55 15.96
C ALA A 138 7.95 5.37 16.92
N LEU A 139 7.68 4.15 16.48
CA LEU A 139 7.95 2.94 17.26
C LEU A 139 9.46 2.68 17.39
N ARG A 140 10.27 2.87 16.34
CA ARG A 140 11.73 2.73 16.41
C ARG A 140 12.37 3.74 17.37
N GLU A 141 11.91 4.99 17.34
CA GLU A 141 12.35 6.05 18.26
C GLU A 141 12.02 5.69 19.72
N ALA A 142 10.94 4.95 19.95
CA ALA A 142 10.57 4.41 21.26
C ALA A 142 11.28 3.10 21.63
N GLY A 143 12.20 2.60 20.78
CA GLY A 143 13.05 1.43 21.03
C GLY A 143 12.41 0.09 20.65
N PHE A 144 11.42 0.07 19.74
CA PHE A 144 10.87 -1.16 19.16
C PHE A 144 11.64 -1.56 17.90
N ASP A 145 11.74 -2.86 17.62
CA ASP A 145 12.20 -3.38 16.33
C ASP A 145 11.03 -3.31 15.34
N ALA A 146 10.84 -2.12 14.76
CA ALA A 146 9.69 -1.83 13.90
C ALA A 146 10.11 -1.62 12.44
N THR A 147 9.33 -2.19 11.54
CA THR A 147 9.44 -2.02 10.09
C THR A 147 8.05 -1.79 9.47
N TYR A 148 8.00 -1.44 8.19
CA TYR A 148 6.73 -1.27 7.47
C TYR A 148 6.59 -2.28 6.34
N MET A 149 5.35 -2.66 6.02
CA MET A 149 5.04 -3.54 4.89
C MET A 149 4.86 -2.72 3.61
N LYS A 150 5.74 -2.94 2.64
CA LYS A 150 5.64 -2.36 1.29
C LYS A 150 4.37 -2.85 0.61
N GLY A 151 3.69 -1.97 -0.13
CA GLY A 151 2.42 -2.30 -0.76
C GLY A 151 1.20 -2.24 0.17
N GLY A 152 1.40 -2.33 1.48
CA GLY A 152 0.36 -2.20 2.49
C GLY A 152 -0.81 -3.17 2.30
N HIS A 153 -1.98 -2.77 2.78
CA HIS A 153 -3.21 -3.57 2.65
C HIS A 153 -3.59 -3.85 1.19
N SER A 154 -3.35 -2.90 0.28
CA SER A 154 -3.64 -3.09 -1.15
C SER A 154 -2.73 -4.16 -1.78
N GLY A 155 -1.44 -4.14 -1.48
CA GLY A 155 -0.49 -5.16 -1.92
C GLY A 155 -0.82 -6.55 -1.35
N TRP A 156 -1.19 -6.61 -0.06
CA TRP A 156 -1.62 -7.85 0.59
C TRP A 156 -2.81 -8.50 -0.12
N ARG A 157 -3.83 -7.69 -0.47
CA ARG A 157 -4.98 -8.17 -1.24
C ARG A 157 -4.59 -8.62 -2.64
N ALA A 158 -3.66 -7.95 -3.29
CA ALA A 158 -3.20 -8.29 -4.63
C ALA A 158 -2.54 -9.67 -4.71
N ILE A 159 -1.85 -10.10 -3.64
CA ILE A 159 -1.27 -11.45 -3.56
C ILE A 159 -2.24 -12.50 -3.02
N GLY A 160 -3.50 -12.15 -2.76
CA GLY A 160 -4.49 -13.05 -2.18
C GLY A 160 -4.23 -13.43 -0.72
N GLY A 161 -3.58 -12.54 0.03
CA GLY A 161 -3.32 -12.76 1.45
C GLY A 161 -4.61 -12.84 2.28
N PRO A 162 -4.67 -13.66 3.35
CA PRO A 162 -5.86 -13.85 4.15
C PRO A 162 -6.31 -12.57 4.84
N ILE A 163 -7.61 -12.30 4.76
CA ILE A 163 -8.29 -11.17 5.39
C ILE A 163 -9.51 -11.68 6.16
N ARG A 164 -9.90 -10.97 7.19
CA ARG A 164 -11.14 -11.21 7.94
C ARG A 164 -11.99 -9.95 8.00
N ALA A 165 -13.29 -10.13 8.23
CA ALA A 165 -14.15 -8.99 8.50
C ALA A 165 -13.67 -8.24 9.75
N ASN A 166 -13.70 -6.91 9.67
CA ASN A 166 -13.47 -6.04 10.82
C ASN A 166 -14.86 -5.69 11.41
N PRO A 167 -15.20 -6.18 12.60
CA PRO A 167 -16.51 -5.96 13.21
C PRO A 167 -16.77 -4.49 13.57
#